data_8800a88ed2600ec7aecbe109755c78a2
#
_entry.id   8800a88ed2600ec7aecbe109755c78a2
#
_cell.length_a   1.000
_cell.length_b   1.000
_cell.length_c   1.000
_cell.angle_alpha   90.00
_cell.angle_beta   90.00
_cell.angle_gamma   90.00
#
_symmetry.space_group_name_H-M   'P 1'
#
loop_
_entity.id
_entity.type
_entity.pdbx_description
1 polymer ?
#
loop_
_entity_poly.entity_id
_entity_poly.type
_entity_poly.pdbx_seq_one_letter_code
_entity_poly.pdbx_strand_id
1 'polypeptide(L)'
;LFVIQIPFLTTRLSSYWVDLITPVKASLARPLIDSLVHDTVVRDDSIRKIIPIPLKTVREAVHIATEDMKANPPQEEVTESRTSFVMNQKLLMISLSVMAFIGTTYYWLDNRPEVYNLGWLTLSVIWFISIFSAIIFVSNKTRLGYVIAGVTSWITLAFWLIDNYYVVFHTSLLAPNPDGIMTIRNFVGVAVSCLTIGASHNVFHKIQSKQNRGRPI
;
A
#
# COMPACT_ATOMS: atom_id res chain seq x y z
N LEU A 1 -13.89 14.40 -21.19
CA LEU A 1 -12.68 13.91 -20.53
C LEU A 1 -11.74 15.08 -20.42
N PHE A 2 -11.55 15.63 -19.22
CA PHE A 2 -10.56 16.69 -19.00
C PHE A 2 -9.19 16.06 -18.86
N VAL A 3 -8.29 16.28 -19.82
CA VAL A 3 -6.89 15.86 -19.74
C VAL A 3 -6.11 17.02 -19.12
N ILE A 4 -5.68 16.85 -17.87
CA ILE A 4 -4.79 17.81 -17.21
C ILE A 4 -3.36 17.43 -17.60
N GLN A 5 -2.72 18.25 -18.43
CA GLN A 5 -1.30 18.10 -18.69
C GLN A 5 -0.50 18.56 -17.47
N ILE A 6 0.18 17.63 -16.81
CA ILE A 6 1.04 17.93 -15.68
C ILE A 6 2.48 18.08 -16.22
N PRO A 7 3.02 19.31 -16.30
CA PRO A 7 4.30 19.57 -16.96
C PRO A 7 5.53 19.08 -16.17
N PHE A 8 5.34 18.55 -14.96
CA PHE A 8 6.41 18.12 -14.07
C PHE A 8 6.54 16.60 -13.89
N LEU A 9 5.80 15.80 -14.66
CA LEU A 9 5.97 14.34 -14.62
C LEU A 9 7.24 13.96 -15.40
N THR A 10 8.38 14.02 -14.71
CA THR A 10 9.63 13.50 -15.27
C THR A 10 9.56 11.97 -15.36
N THR A 11 10.25 11.38 -16.35
CA THR A 11 10.39 9.91 -16.49
C THR A 11 10.83 9.25 -15.20
N ARG A 12 11.63 9.94 -14.38
CA ARG A 12 12.05 9.50 -13.04
C ARG A 12 10.87 9.36 -12.07
N LEU A 13 9.99 10.35 -12.02
CA LEU A 13 8.82 10.30 -11.13
C LEU A 13 7.85 9.21 -11.56
N SER A 14 7.66 9.02 -12.88
CA SER A 14 6.84 7.92 -13.43
C SER A 14 7.39 6.53 -13.03
N SER A 15 8.71 6.35 -13.05
CA SER A 15 9.31 5.07 -12.64
C SER A 15 9.13 4.78 -11.15
N TYR A 16 9.13 5.79 -10.28
CA TYR A 16 8.81 5.63 -8.85
C TYR A 16 7.33 5.31 -8.62
N TRP A 17 6.42 5.90 -9.41
CA TRP A 17 5.01 5.54 -9.38
C TRP A 17 4.80 4.06 -9.76
N VAL A 18 5.48 3.59 -10.80
CA VAL A 18 5.42 2.18 -11.21
C VAL A 18 5.91 1.27 -10.08
N ASP A 19 7.01 1.62 -9.39
CA ASP A 19 7.51 0.85 -8.23
C ASP A 19 6.54 0.85 -7.04
N LEU A 20 5.79 1.93 -6.86
CA LEU A 20 4.82 2.07 -5.77
C LEU A 20 3.54 1.26 -6.04
N ILE A 21 3.01 1.30 -7.27
CA ILE A 21 1.70 0.73 -7.62
C ILE A 21 1.83 -0.72 -8.13
N THR A 22 2.96 -1.06 -8.78
CA THR A 22 3.20 -2.38 -9.36
C THR A 22 4.35 -3.12 -8.66
N PRO A 23 4.47 -4.45 -8.83
CA PRO A 23 5.62 -5.21 -8.30
C PRO A 23 6.89 -5.03 -9.14
N VAL A 24 6.87 -4.15 -10.14
CA VAL A 24 8.00 -3.89 -11.02
C VAL A 24 8.89 -2.84 -10.37
N LYS A 25 10.14 -3.21 -10.09
CA LYS A 25 11.11 -2.29 -9.49
C LYS A 25 11.38 -1.09 -10.41
N ALA A 26 11.48 0.11 -9.86
CA ALA A 26 11.80 1.33 -10.60
C ALA A 26 13.08 1.20 -11.44
N SER A 27 14.08 0.43 -10.98
CA SER A 27 15.31 0.14 -11.71
C SER A 27 15.08 -0.62 -13.02
N LEU A 28 14.01 -1.42 -13.10
CA LEU A 28 13.64 -2.15 -14.32
C LEU A 28 12.72 -1.30 -15.22
N ALA A 29 11.80 -0.56 -14.63
CA ALA A 29 10.87 0.28 -15.35
C ALA A 29 11.55 1.49 -16.02
N ARG A 30 12.57 2.06 -15.38
CA ARG A 30 13.25 3.28 -15.84
C ARG A 30 13.84 3.16 -17.24
N PRO A 31 14.67 2.14 -17.58
CA PRO A 31 15.22 2.01 -18.95
C PRO A 31 14.12 1.88 -20.02
N LEU A 32 13.01 1.21 -19.67
CA LEU A 32 11.87 1.06 -20.59
C LEU A 32 11.16 2.39 -20.81
N ILE A 33 10.92 3.17 -19.76
CA ILE A 33 10.28 4.49 -19.86
C ILE A 33 11.22 5.48 -20.58
N ASP A 34 12.51 5.44 -20.27
CA ASP A 34 13.51 6.30 -20.94
C ASP A 34 13.63 5.97 -22.45
N SER A 35 13.43 4.69 -22.84
CA SER A 35 13.46 4.27 -24.24
C SER A 35 12.29 4.80 -25.06
N LEU A 36 11.15 5.13 -24.43
CA LEU A 36 9.98 5.69 -25.13
C LEU A 36 10.21 7.10 -25.70
N VAL A 37 11.24 7.80 -25.21
CA VAL A 37 11.61 9.14 -25.70
C VAL A 37 12.44 9.06 -26.98
N HIS A 38 12.96 7.89 -27.33
CA HIS A 38 13.82 7.71 -28.49
C HIS A 38 13.08 6.98 -29.60
N ASP A 39 13.11 7.55 -30.81
CA ASP A 39 12.63 6.85 -32.02
C ASP A 39 13.53 5.65 -32.32
N THR A 40 13.00 4.44 -32.12
CA THR A 40 13.67 3.19 -32.48
C THR A 40 13.41 2.90 -33.95
N VAL A 41 14.32 3.31 -34.81
CA VAL A 41 14.29 2.99 -36.26
C VAL A 41 15.39 1.99 -36.57
N VAL A 42 15.01 0.88 -37.20
CA VAL A 42 16.00 -0.07 -37.72
C VAL A 42 16.74 0.59 -38.89
N ARG A 43 18.02 0.91 -38.68
CA ARG A 43 18.90 1.58 -39.68
C ARG A 43 19.72 0.61 -40.52
N ASP A 44 19.78 -0.66 -40.12
CA ASP A 44 20.64 -1.65 -40.74
C ASP A 44 19.91 -3.01 -40.88
N ASP A 45 19.85 -3.53 -42.09
CA ASP A 45 19.26 -4.83 -42.43
C ASP A 45 20.26 -5.99 -42.43
N SER A 46 21.50 -5.78 -41.99
CA SER A 46 22.56 -6.80 -41.99
C SER A 46 22.19 -8.04 -41.17
N ILE A 47 21.41 -7.87 -40.12
CA ILE A 47 20.93 -8.98 -39.27
C ILE A 47 20.06 -9.98 -40.05
N ARG A 48 19.35 -9.55 -41.11
CA ARG A 48 18.53 -10.42 -41.95
C ARG A 48 19.36 -11.41 -42.79
N LYS A 49 20.63 -11.04 -43.04
CA LYS A 49 21.58 -11.93 -43.74
C LYS A 49 22.13 -13.03 -42.84
N ILE A 50 22.20 -12.75 -41.55
CA ILE A 50 22.74 -13.67 -40.53
C ILE A 50 21.62 -14.58 -40.01
N ILE A 51 20.43 -14.04 -39.83
CA ILE A 51 19.24 -14.76 -39.32
C ILE A 51 18.11 -14.64 -40.35
N PRO A 52 17.94 -15.58 -41.26
CA PRO A 52 16.93 -15.53 -42.29
C PRO A 52 15.53 -15.97 -41.76
N ILE A 53 15.02 -15.25 -40.75
CA ILE A 53 13.69 -15.46 -40.24
C ILE A 53 12.71 -14.59 -41.03
N PRO A 54 11.60 -15.13 -41.55
CA PRO A 54 10.58 -14.32 -42.20
C PRO A 54 9.98 -13.36 -41.18
N LEU A 55 10.08 -12.06 -41.46
CA LEU A 55 9.51 -11.03 -40.63
C LEU A 55 7.98 -11.11 -40.70
N LYS A 56 7.34 -11.21 -39.54
CA LYS A 56 5.90 -11.14 -39.43
C LYS A 56 5.46 -9.68 -39.30
N THR A 57 4.33 -9.37 -39.87
CA THR A 57 3.70 -8.05 -39.62
C THR A 57 3.27 -7.94 -38.15
N VAL A 58 3.16 -6.73 -37.63
CA VAL A 58 2.68 -6.49 -36.24
C VAL A 58 1.33 -7.18 -36.01
N ARG A 59 0.44 -7.15 -37.01
CA ARG A 59 -0.88 -7.81 -36.96
C ARG A 59 -0.77 -9.32 -36.80
N GLU A 60 0.09 -9.97 -37.59
CA GLU A 60 0.34 -11.41 -37.49
C GLU A 60 1.00 -11.81 -36.18
N ALA A 61 1.97 -11.00 -35.71
CA ALA A 61 2.62 -11.24 -34.43
C ALA A 61 1.64 -11.13 -33.25
N VAL A 62 0.76 -10.13 -33.28
CA VAL A 62 -0.31 -9.97 -32.28
C VAL A 62 -1.30 -11.10 -32.33
N HIS A 63 -1.71 -11.54 -33.56
CA HIS A 63 -2.65 -12.65 -33.71
C HIS A 63 -2.07 -13.94 -33.13
N ILE A 64 -0.83 -14.28 -33.48
CA ILE A 64 -0.13 -15.49 -32.98
C ILE A 64 0.01 -15.41 -31.45
N ALA A 65 0.44 -14.29 -30.90
CA ALA A 65 0.56 -14.09 -29.45
C ALA A 65 -0.80 -14.26 -28.74
N THR A 66 -1.88 -13.78 -29.37
CA THR A 66 -3.23 -13.89 -28.78
C THR A 66 -3.77 -15.32 -28.83
N GLU A 67 -3.44 -16.08 -29.90
CA GLU A 67 -3.80 -17.49 -30.00
C GLU A 67 -2.99 -18.35 -29.03
N ASP A 68 -1.69 -18.08 -28.89
CA ASP A 68 -0.84 -18.76 -27.91
C ASP A 68 -1.28 -18.47 -26.47
N MET A 69 -1.67 -17.25 -26.16
CA MET A 69 -2.27 -16.91 -24.86
C MET A 69 -3.59 -17.62 -24.59
N LYS A 70 -4.40 -17.87 -25.62
CA LYS A 70 -5.64 -18.67 -25.50
C LYS A 70 -5.36 -20.14 -25.27
N ALA A 71 -4.38 -20.69 -26.00
CA ALA A 71 -3.99 -22.09 -25.89
C ALA A 71 -3.22 -22.40 -24.59
N ASN A 72 -2.39 -21.48 -24.17
CA ASN A 72 -1.57 -21.54 -22.99
C ASN A 72 -1.83 -20.28 -22.13
N PRO A 73 -2.95 -20.19 -21.41
CA PRO A 73 -3.25 -19.03 -20.60
C PRO A 73 -2.08 -18.81 -19.61
N PRO A 74 -1.52 -17.58 -19.56
CA PRO A 74 -0.45 -17.27 -18.64
C PRO A 74 -0.88 -17.70 -17.24
N GLN A 75 0.05 -18.22 -16.44
CA GLN A 75 -0.22 -18.54 -15.03
C GLN A 75 -0.41 -17.23 -14.21
N GLU A 76 -1.35 -16.40 -14.64
CA GLU A 76 -1.65 -15.09 -14.06
C GLU A 76 -2.07 -15.19 -12.60
N GLU A 77 -2.82 -16.24 -12.23
CA GLU A 77 -3.31 -16.40 -10.85
C GLU A 77 -2.18 -16.39 -9.81
N VAL A 78 -1.03 -16.97 -10.11
CA VAL A 78 0.09 -17.05 -9.16
C VAL A 78 0.80 -15.70 -9.07
N THR A 79 0.98 -15.03 -10.19
CA THR A 79 1.68 -13.74 -10.27
C THR A 79 0.84 -12.63 -9.67
N GLU A 80 -0.44 -12.55 -10.01
CA GLU A 80 -1.38 -11.55 -9.49
C GLU A 80 -1.61 -11.72 -7.99
N SER A 81 -1.75 -12.94 -7.49
CA SER A 81 -1.86 -13.24 -6.07
C SER A 81 -0.61 -12.82 -5.30
N ARG A 82 0.59 -13.03 -5.88
CA ARG A 82 1.86 -12.65 -5.26
C ARG A 82 2.02 -11.13 -5.21
N THR A 83 1.71 -10.45 -6.30
CA THR A 83 1.75 -9.00 -6.45
C THR A 83 0.84 -8.31 -5.47
N SER A 84 -0.41 -8.73 -5.41
CA SER A 84 -1.40 -8.18 -4.50
C SER A 84 -1.06 -8.45 -3.02
N PHE A 85 -0.38 -9.56 -2.71
CA PHE A 85 0.12 -9.84 -1.37
C PHE A 85 1.20 -8.85 -0.95
N VAL A 86 2.21 -8.63 -1.81
CA VAL A 86 3.32 -7.70 -1.54
C VAL A 86 2.82 -6.27 -1.41
N MET A 87 1.89 -5.86 -2.27
CA MET A 87 1.29 -4.52 -2.22
C MET A 87 0.53 -4.28 -0.92
N ASN A 88 -0.30 -5.23 -0.49
CA ASN A 88 -1.02 -5.12 0.78
C ASN A 88 -0.08 -5.13 1.99
N GLN A 89 1.02 -5.87 1.94
CA GLN A 89 2.04 -5.85 2.99
C GLN A 89 2.74 -4.49 3.09
N LYS A 90 3.14 -3.91 1.95
CA LYS A 90 3.74 -2.56 1.89
C LYS A 90 2.75 -1.51 2.42
N LEU A 91 1.50 -1.56 1.97
CA LEU A 91 0.44 -0.67 2.43
C LEU A 91 0.24 -0.77 3.94
N LEU A 92 0.21 -1.99 4.48
CA LEU A 92 0.09 -2.23 5.91
C LEU A 92 1.25 -1.63 6.70
N MET A 93 2.49 -1.80 6.23
CA MET A 93 3.68 -1.21 6.87
C MET A 93 3.63 0.31 6.88
N ILE A 94 3.27 0.92 5.75
CA ILE A 94 3.15 2.38 5.62
C ILE A 94 2.04 2.89 6.55
N SER A 95 0.87 2.27 6.53
CA SER A 95 -0.26 2.72 7.34
C SER A 95 0.00 2.58 8.84
N LEU A 96 0.68 1.51 9.30
CA LEU A 96 1.11 1.38 10.69
C LEU A 96 2.12 2.47 11.08
N SER A 97 3.07 2.80 10.20
CA SER A 97 4.05 3.86 10.45
C SER A 97 3.39 5.23 10.52
N VAL A 98 2.44 5.52 9.63
CA VAL A 98 1.64 6.75 9.65
C VAL A 98 0.80 6.82 10.92
N MET A 99 0.18 5.70 11.32
CA MET A 99 -0.60 5.61 12.56
C MET A 99 0.27 5.91 13.79
N ALA A 100 1.48 5.33 13.87
CA ALA A 100 2.44 5.65 14.93
C ALA A 100 2.80 7.14 14.96
N PHE A 101 3.07 7.72 13.78
CA PHE A 101 3.38 9.15 13.67
C PHE A 101 2.20 10.02 14.16
N ILE A 102 0.97 9.74 13.72
CA ILE A 102 -0.23 10.44 14.19
C ILE A 102 -0.36 10.32 15.72
N GLY A 103 -0.10 9.13 16.28
CA GLY A 103 -0.12 8.92 17.73
C GLY A 103 0.86 9.81 18.49
N THR A 104 2.04 10.09 17.92
CA THR A 104 2.99 11.01 18.57
C THR A 104 2.48 12.44 18.63
N THR A 105 1.64 12.86 17.68
CA THR A 105 1.11 14.23 17.62
C THR A 105 0.20 14.59 18.80
N TYR A 106 -0.33 13.59 19.52
CA TYR A 106 -1.09 13.81 20.75
C TYR A 106 -0.25 14.46 21.85
N TYR A 107 1.06 14.33 21.82
CA TYR A 107 1.95 14.86 22.87
C TYR A 107 2.46 16.27 22.61
N TRP A 108 2.33 16.78 21.38
CA TRP A 108 2.84 18.11 21.05
C TRP A 108 1.82 19.05 20.41
N LEU A 109 0.76 18.50 19.80
CA LEU A 109 -0.26 19.31 19.15
C LEU A 109 -1.56 19.39 19.97
N ASP A 110 -1.73 18.51 20.95
CA ASP A 110 -2.95 18.49 21.75
C ASP A 110 -2.82 19.42 22.96
N ASN A 111 -3.80 20.28 23.14
CA ASN A 111 -3.84 21.27 24.22
C ASN A 111 -4.77 20.85 25.38
N ARG A 112 -5.03 19.54 25.54
CA ARG A 112 -5.92 18.96 26.57
C ARG A 112 -5.12 18.29 27.71
N PRO A 113 -4.41 19.06 28.59
CA PRO A 113 -3.51 18.48 29.59
C PRO A 113 -4.21 17.57 30.60
N GLU A 114 -5.51 17.78 30.84
CA GLU A 114 -6.30 17.01 31.81
C GLU A 114 -6.48 15.53 31.38
N VAL A 115 -6.36 15.26 30.08
CA VAL A 115 -6.44 13.89 29.52
C VAL A 115 -5.14 13.12 29.80
N TYR A 116 -4.00 13.79 29.96
CA TYR A 116 -2.68 13.17 30.10
C TYR A 116 -2.37 12.75 31.54
N ASN A 117 -3.21 11.90 32.08
CA ASN A 117 -2.97 11.26 33.37
C ASN A 117 -2.14 9.97 33.22
N LEU A 118 -1.78 9.36 34.37
CA LEU A 118 -1.00 8.11 34.38
C LEU A 118 -1.65 6.98 33.58
N GLY A 119 -2.99 6.88 33.60
CA GLY A 119 -3.73 5.90 32.83
C GLY A 119 -3.54 6.09 31.31
N TRP A 120 -3.64 7.33 30.84
CA TRP A 120 -3.38 7.67 29.44
C TRP A 120 -1.96 7.30 29.00
N LEU A 121 -0.95 7.68 29.81
CA LEU A 121 0.44 7.37 29.51
C LEU A 121 0.66 5.86 29.42
N THR A 122 0.11 5.09 30.34
CA THR A 122 0.21 3.62 30.35
C THR A 122 -0.43 3.02 29.10
N LEU A 123 -1.65 3.43 28.75
CA LEU A 123 -2.34 2.95 27.55
C LEU A 123 -1.59 3.32 26.26
N SER A 124 -1.02 4.52 26.21
CA SER A 124 -0.23 4.96 25.06
C SER A 124 1.04 4.11 24.88
N VAL A 125 1.75 3.82 25.95
CA VAL A 125 2.94 2.94 25.89
C VAL A 125 2.57 1.56 25.38
N ILE A 126 1.50 0.96 25.90
CA ILE A 126 1.00 -0.34 25.44
C ILE A 126 0.63 -0.29 23.95
N TRP A 127 -0.04 0.79 23.53
CA TRP A 127 -0.42 0.99 22.14
C TRP A 127 0.79 1.13 21.21
N PHE A 128 1.80 1.91 21.57
CA PHE A 128 3.05 2.03 20.81
C PHE A 128 3.79 0.70 20.72
N ILE A 129 3.90 -0.04 21.83
CA ILE A 129 4.49 -1.38 21.84
C ILE A 129 3.75 -2.30 20.87
N SER A 130 2.41 -2.26 20.85
CA SER A 130 1.60 -3.05 19.94
C SER A 130 1.86 -2.71 18.47
N ILE A 131 1.94 -1.42 18.12
CA ILE A 131 2.23 -0.98 16.75
C ILE A 131 3.64 -1.39 16.33
N PHE A 132 4.67 -1.13 17.15
CA PHE A 132 6.03 -1.51 16.81
C PHE A 132 6.19 -3.03 16.71
N SER A 133 5.56 -3.79 17.60
CA SER A 133 5.51 -5.25 17.49
C SER A 133 4.84 -5.70 16.20
N ALA A 134 3.70 -5.08 15.83
CA ALA A 134 3.04 -5.37 14.56
C ALA A 134 3.96 -5.11 13.37
N ILE A 135 4.68 -3.97 13.33
CA ILE A 135 5.63 -3.62 12.27
C ILE A 135 6.73 -4.69 12.17
N ILE A 136 7.34 -5.08 13.29
CA ILE A 136 8.41 -6.10 13.31
C ILE A 136 7.88 -7.45 12.83
N PHE A 137 6.74 -7.90 13.33
CA PHE A 137 6.18 -9.20 12.95
C PHE A 137 5.63 -9.23 11.52
N VAL A 138 5.09 -8.11 11.01
CA VAL A 138 4.66 -7.97 9.60
C VAL A 138 5.88 -7.97 8.68
N SER A 139 6.98 -7.30 9.04
CA SER A 139 8.21 -7.32 8.25
C SER A 139 8.78 -8.73 8.13
N ASN A 140 8.69 -9.53 9.20
CA ASN A 140 9.07 -10.93 9.25
C ASN A 140 8.01 -11.88 8.64
N LYS A 141 6.93 -11.33 8.06
CA LYS A 141 5.84 -12.08 7.39
C LYS A 141 5.15 -13.12 8.30
N THR A 142 5.12 -12.87 9.59
CA THR A 142 4.47 -13.78 10.56
C THR A 142 2.97 -13.52 10.62
N ARG A 143 2.18 -14.57 10.83
CA ARG A 143 0.72 -14.45 10.99
C ARG A 143 0.35 -13.57 12.19
N LEU A 144 1.11 -13.72 13.27
CA LEU A 144 0.89 -12.95 14.49
C LEU A 144 0.94 -11.44 14.23
N GLY A 145 1.86 -10.98 13.36
CA GLY A 145 1.96 -9.57 12.98
C GLY A 145 0.69 -9.01 12.36
N TYR A 146 0.06 -9.77 11.47
CA TYR A 146 -1.20 -9.34 10.84
C TYR A 146 -2.37 -9.33 11.82
N VAL A 147 -2.41 -10.27 12.75
CA VAL A 147 -3.44 -10.29 13.82
C VAL A 147 -3.26 -9.09 14.74
N ILE A 148 -2.03 -8.86 15.23
CA ILE A 148 -1.74 -7.71 16.11
C ILE A 148 -2.09 -6.41 15.38
N ALA A 149 -1.66 -6.24 14.13
CA ALA A 149 -1.99 -5.06 13.32
C ALA A 149 -3.51 -4.84 13.20
N GLY A 150 -4.26 -5.89 12.91
CA GLY A 150 -5.71 -5.83 12.81
C GLY A 150 -6.39 -5.44 14.12
N VAL A 151 -6.06 -6.13 15.21
CA VAL A 151 -6.63 -5.86 16.54
C VAL A 151 -6.29 -4.46 17.03
N THR A 152 -5.02 -4.06 16.94
CA THR A 152 -4.59 -2.72 17.33
C THR A 152 -5.31 -1.64 16.52
N SER A 153 -5.50 -1.86 15.22
CA SER A 153 -6.19 -0.89 14.35
C SER A 153 -7.67 -0.80 14.65
N TRP A 154 -8.35 -1.88 15.02
CA TRP A 154 -9.75 -1.83 15.47
C TRP A 154 -9.90 -1.04 16.77
N ILE A 155 -9.01 -1.26 17.75
CA ILE A 155 -9.00 -0.50 19.01
C ILE A 155 -8.74 0.99 18.72
N THR A 156 -7.77 1.27 17.85
CA THR A 156 -7.42 2.65 17.47
C THR A 156 -8.56 3.34 16.71
N LEU A 157 -9.25 2.62 15.82
CA LEU A 157 -10.42 3.14 15.12
C LEU A 157 -11.53 3.53 16.10
N ALA A 158 -11.84 2.63 17.04
CA ALA A 158 -12.85 2.91 18.06
C ALA A 158 -12.48 4.14 18.89
N PHE A 159 -11.21 4.24 19.32
CA PHE A 159 -10.70 5.40 20.05
C PHE A 159 -10.87 6.70 19.24
N TRP A 160 -10.44 6.74 17.97
CA TRP A 160 -10.56 7.95 17.15
C TRP A 160 -11.99 8.30 16.78
N LEU A 161 -12.89 7.33 16.65
CA LEU A 161 -14.32 7.60 16.47
C LEU A 161 -14.92 8.26 17.72
N ILE A 162 -14.55 7.79 18.91
CA ILE A 162 -14.98 8.39 20.17
C ILE A 162 -14.39 9.79 20.32
N ASP A 163 -13.08 9.96 20.09
CA ASP A 163 -12.41 11.27 20.19
C ASP A 163 -13.00 12.27 19.17
N ASN A 164 -13.28 11.84 17.94
CA ASN A 164 -13.97 12.67 16.94
C ASN A 164 -15.37 13.08 17.40
N TYR A 165 -16.12 12.20 18.03
CA TYR A 165 -17.44 12.55 18.56
C TYR A 165 -17.31 13.70 19.57
N TYR A 166 -16.39 13.62 20.51
CA TYR A 166 -16.16 14.68 21.50
C TYR A 166 -15.62 15.97 20.85
N VAL A 167 -14.73 15.86 19.87
CA VAL A 167 -14.17 17.01 19.15
C VAL A 167 -15.25 17.74 18.35
N VAL A 168 -16.10 17.01 17.62
CA VAL A 168 -17.13 17.60 16.75
C VAL A 168 -18.30 18.18 17.55
N PHE A 169 -18.75 17.47 18.61
CA PHE A 169 -19.90 17.90 19.39
C PHE A 169 -19.58 18.79 20.59
N HIS A 170 -18.31 19.15 20.78
CA HIS A 170 -17.85 20.05 21.86
C HIS A 170 -18.39 19.64 23.24
N THR A 171 -18.50 18.37 23.50
CA THR A 171 -18.97 17.87 24.78
C THR A 171 -17.89 18.04 25.85
N SER A 172 -18.28 18.47 27.04
CA SER A 172 -17.39 18.91 28.12
C SER A 172 -16.47 17.83 28.73
N LEU A 173 -16.51 16.58 28.24
CA LEU A 173 -15.75 15.47 28.82
C LEU A 173 -14.24 15.53 28.54
N LEU A 174 -13.81 16.14 27.46
CA LEU A 174 -12.40 16.08 27.03
C LEU A 174 -11.74 17.40 26.65
N ALA A 175 -12.46 18.48 26.39
CA ALA A 175 -11.82 19.81 26.28
C ALA A 175 -12.72 20.98 25.93
N PRO A 176 -12.34 22.20 26.32
CA PRO A 176 -12.83 23.41 25.67
C PRO A 176 -12.13 23.58 24.31
N ASN A 177 -12.94 23.79 23.26
CA ASN A 177 -12.50 24.23 21.93
C ASN A 177 -11.39 23.41 21.26
N PRO A 178 -11.70 22.28 20.63
CA PRO A 178 -10.72 21.56 19.83
C PRO A 178 -10.28 22.41 18.64
N ASP A 179 -8.98 22.48 18.42
CA ASP A 179 -8.39 23.15 17.26
C ASP A 179 -8.72 22.39 15.95
N GLY A 180 -8.81 23.13 14.84
CA GLY A 180 -9.01 22.55 13.52
C GLY A 180 -7.95 21.51 13.14
N ILE A 181 -6.73 21.67 13.62
CA ILE A 181 -5.64 20.69 13.42
C ILE A 181 -5.96 19.35 14.09
N MET A 182 -6.54 19.37 15.29
CA MET A 182 -6.96 18.15 16.00
C MET A 182 -8.06 17.41 15.24
N THR A 183 -9.01 18.16 14.69
CA THR A 183 -10.09 17.60 13.88
C THR A 183 -9.53 16.89 12.64
N ILE A 184 -8.65 17.55 11.89
CA ILE A 184 -8.00 16.95 10.70
C ILE A 184 -7.20 15.71 11.09
N ARG A 185 -6.40 15.78 12.15
CA ARG A 185 -5.63 14.65 12.68
C ARG A 185 -6.51 13.43 12.94
N ASN A 186 -7.63 13.63 13.61
CA ASN A 186 -8.53 12.55 13.99
C ASN A 186 -9.22 11.92 12.78
N PHE A 187 -9.65 12.71 11.79
CA PHE A 187 -10.21 12.18 10.54
C PHE A 187 -9.18 11.39 9.74
N VAL A 188 -7.94 11.89 9.63
CA VAL A 188 -6.84 11.15 9.00
C VAL A 188 -6.55 9.86 9.76
N GLY A 189 -6.59 9.88 11.08
CA GLY A 189 -6.44 8.71 11.93
C GLY A 189 -7.49 7.63 11.66
N VAL A 190 -8.76 8.02 11.54
CA VAL A 190 -9.86 7.11 11.17
C VAL A 190 -9.60 6.48 9.81
N ALA A 191 -9.26 7.28 8.79
CA ALA A 191 -8.98 6.79 7.45
C ALA A 191 -7.81 5.79 7.43
N VAL A 192 -6.70 6.10 8.12
CA VAL A 192 -5.53 5.23 8.21
C VAL A 192 -5.86 3.94 8.96
N SER A 193 -6.66 3.98 10.01
CA SER A 193 -7.11 2.77 10.72
C SER A 193 -7.93 1.86 9.82
N CYS A 194 -8.87 2.40 9.05
CA CYS A 194 -9.66 1.64 8.08
C CYS A 194 -8.77 0.97 7.02
N LEU A 195 -7.78 1.69 6.48
CA LEU A 195 -6.82 1.15 5.52
C LEU A 195 -6.00 0.01 6.13
N THR A 196 -5.55 0.17 7.37
CA THR A 196 -4.76 -0.85 8.09
C THR A 196 -5.57 -2.10 8.35
N ILE A 197 -6.84 -1.97 8.76
CA ILE A 197 -7.76 -3.08 8.95
C ILE A 197 -7.97 -3.83 7.63
N GLY A 198 -8.28 -3.12 6.55
CA GLY A 198 -8.50 -3.71 5.23
C GLY A 198 -7.26 -4.45 4.71
N ALA A 199 -6.08 -3.84 4.80
CA ALA A 199 -4.82 -4.44 4.37
C ALA A 199 -4.48 -5.68 5.21
N SER A 200 -4.64 -5.61 6.54
CA SER A 200 -4.39 -6.72 7.46
C SER A 200 -5.31 -7.92 7.17
N HIS A 201 -6.61 -7.67 6.99
CA HIS A 201 -7.61 -8.68 6.67
C HIS A 201 -7.30 -9.38 5.34
N ASN A 202 -7.02 -8.61 4.29
CA ASN A 202 -6.69 -9.15 2.97
C ASN A 202 -5.45 -10.05 2.98
N VAL A 203 -4.40 -9.64 3.72
CA VAL A 203 -3.19 -10.46 3.85
C VAL A 203 -3.45 -11.72 4.64
N PHE A 204 -4.17 -11.62 5.75
CA PHE A 204 -4.51 -12.76 6.60
C PHE A 204 -5.28 -13.84 5.83
N HIS A 205 -6.32 -13.46 5.09
CA HIS A 205 -7.10 -14.38 4.27
C HIS A 205 -6.28 -15.07 3.18
N LYS A 206 -5.37 -14.35 2.52
CA LYS A 206 -4.47 -14.93 1.52
C LYS A 206 -3.51 -15.97 2.10
N ILE A 207 -3.01 -15.75 3.32
CA ILE A 207 -2.17 -16.72 4.01
C ILE A 207 -2.97 -17.97 4.35
N GLN A 208 -4.19 -17.80 4.85
CA GLN A 208 -5.05 -18.91 5.24
C GLN A 208 -5.47 -19.77 4.04
N SER A 209 -5.82 -19.14 2.91
CA SER A 209 -6.21 -19.86 1.68
C SER A 209 -5.08 -20.72 1.12
N LYS A 210 -3.83 -20.22 1.17
CA LYS A 210 -2.65 -21.00 0.74
C LYS A 210 -2.43 -22.22 1.61
N GLN A 211 -2.66 -22.13 2.90
CA GLN A 211 -2.45 -23.25 3.82
C GLN A 211 -3.51 -24.35 3.65
N ASN A 212 -4.74 -23.97 3.36
CA ASN A 212 -5.82 -24.92 3.12
C ASN A 212 -5.65 -25.67 1.78
N ARG A 213 -5.05 -25.02 0.76
CA ARG A 213 -4.74 -25.67 -0.54
C ARG A 213 -3.54 -26.63 -0.47
N GLY A 214 -2.67 -26.50 0.51
CA GLY A 214 -1.47 -27.35 0.68
C GLY A 214 -1.66 -28.54 1.62
N ARG A 215 -2.85 -28.77 2.17
CA ARG A 215 -3.15 -30.00 2.91
C ARG A 215 -3.72 -31.04 1.94
N PRO A 216 -3.05 -32.18 1.70
CA PRO A 216 -3.70 -33.32 1.05
C PRO A 216 -4.86 -33.77 1.93
N ILE A 217 -6.00 -34.02 1.29
CA ILE A 217 -7.20 -34.66 1.87
C ILE A 217 -6.86 -36.10 2.22
#